data_aa56ad044b8f9d8a84921e3fb7ed6047
#
_entry.id   aa56ad044b8f9d8a84921e3fb7ed6047
#
_cell.length_a   1.000
_cell.length_b   1.000
_cell.length_c   1.000
_cell.angle_alpha   90.00
_cell.angle_beta   90.00
_cell.angle_gamma   90.00
#
_symmetry.space_group_name_H-M   'P 1'
#
loop_
_entity.id
_entity.type
_entity.pdbx_description
1 polymer ?
#
loop_
_entity_poly.entity_id
_entity_poly.type
_entity_poly.pdbx_seq_one_letter_code
_entity_poly.pdbx_strand_id
1 'polypeptide(L)'
;MKRILIAGALALATAAPAFAADLPPAAPPPPRAPVAYIPAGPAFSWTGVYVGVNTGYAFGQSDWTSPIGTTGNFDVSGAMAGFTLGGNYQIGQFVVGAETDIDWQNVRGSQVGGNCFTGAGPASCASSSNWVGTLRARAGYAADRVLIYATGGGAYANIRASLDALPWSGNTELGWTAGAGVEVAMTDNWTAKIEYLFADFQGASCGVANCLALPTATVNFDESMVRGGINYKF
;
A
#
# COMPACT_ATOMS: atom_id res chain seq x y z
N MET A 1 -19.58 -7.89 -68.53
CA MET A 1 -20.68 -8.21 -69.46
C MET A 1 -21.99 -8.18 -68.70
N LYS A 2 -22.90 -7.49 -69.22
CA LYS A 2 -24.35 -7.32 -69.13
C LYS A 2 -24.81 -6.04 -68.46
N ARG A 3 -25.14 -5.16 -69.33
CA ARG A 3 -25.98 -3.96 -69.18
C ARG A 3 -27.44 -4.38 -68.97
N ILE A 4 -28.17 -3.69 -68.11
CA ILE A 4 -29.63 -3.57 -68.23
C ILE A 4 -30.02 -2.14 -67.89
N LEU A 5 -30.50 -1.45 -68.90
CA LEU A 5 -31.26 -0.21 -68.89
C LEU A 5 -32.73 -0.56 -68.60
N ILE A 6 -33.42 0.20 -67.79
CA ILE A 6 -34.89 0.34 -67.78
C ILE A 6 -35.18 1.76 -67.34
N ALA A 7 -35.46 2.64 -68.22
CA ALA A 7 -36.71 3.16 -68.73
C ALA A 7 -37.57 3.86 -67.67
N GLY A 8 -37.73 5.17 -67.86
CA GLY A 8 -38.50 6.14 -67.11
C GLY A 8 -39.99 5.91 -67.11
N ALA A 9 -40.66 6.40 -66.12
CA ALA A 9 -42.08 6.72 -66.13
C ALA A 9 -42.28 8.08 -65.47
N LEU A 10 -42.58 9.05 -66.26
CA LEU A 10 -42.96 10.42 -65.94
C LEU A 10 -44.43 10.41 -65.48
N ALA A 11 -44.65 10.54 -64.12
CA ALA A 11 -45.98 10.74 -63.59
C ALA A 11 -46.19 12.24 -63.30
N LEU A 12 -46.98 12.92 -64.13
CA LEU A 12 -47.51 14.24 -63.77
C LEU A 12 -48.48 14.11 -62.64
N ALA A 13 -48.05 14.56 -61.42
CA ALA A 13 -48.96 14.72 -60.29
C ALA A 13 -49.56 16.15 -60.36
N THR A 14 -50.88 16.22 -60.56
CA THR A 14 -51.68 17.44 -60.48
C THR A 14 -51.61 17.99 -59.04
N ALA A 15 -51.09 19.21 -58.87
CA ALA A 15 -51.11 19.96 -57.62
C ALA A 15 -52.53 20.37 -57.27
N ALA A 16 -53.15 19.72 -56.34
CA ALA A 16 -54.34 20.21 -55.63
C ALA A 16 -53.94 21.25 -54.59
N PRO A 17 -54.60 22.41 -54.50
CA PRO A 17 -54.34 23.35 -53.44
C PRO A 17 -54.75 22.72 -52.09
N ALA A 18 -53.80 22.43 -51.21
CA ALA A 18 -54.08 22.07 -49.84
C ALA A 18 -54.48 23.34 -49.06
N PHE A 19 -55.74 23.47 -48.70
CA PHE A 19 -56.12 24.43 -47.68
C PHE A 19 -55.50 24.01 -46.37
N ALA A 20 -54.45 24.74 -45.92
CA ALA A 20 -53.92 24.61 -44.63
C ALA A 20 -55.01 25.02 -43.61
N ALA A 21 -55.62 24.08 -42.94
CA ALA A 21 -56.42 24.37 -41.78
C ALA A 21 -55.49 24.96 -40.70
N ASP A 22 -55.74 26.20 -40.34
CA ASP A 22 -55.07 26.82 -39.16
C ASP A 22 -55.33 25.95 -37.93
N LEU A 23 -54.32 25.17 -37.57
CA LEU A 23 -54.33 24.49 -36.27
C LEU A 23 -54.18 25.53 -35.17
N PRO A 24 -55.03 25.50 -34.15
CA PRO A 24 -54.85 26.41 -33.03
C PRO A 24 -53.45 26.26 -32.44
N PRO A 25 -52.82 27.38 -32.04
CA PRO A 25 -51.47 27.33 -31.50
C PRO A 25 -51.38 26.28 -30.39
N ALA A 26 -50.39 25.41 -30.48
CA ALA A 26 -50.17 24.36 -29.48
C ALA A 26 -50.07 24.99 -28.11
N ALA A 27 -50.87 24.48 -27.18
CA ALA A 27 -50.80 24.94 -25.79
C ALA A 27 -49.35 24.89 -25.29
N PRO A 28 -48.87 25.93 -24.55
CA PRO A 28 -47.54 25.93 -24.00
C PRO A 28 -47.30 24.67 -23.21
N PRO A 29 -46.16 24.02 -23.32
CA PRO A 29 -45.86 22.82 -22.53
C PRO A 29 -46.04 23.11 -21.04
N PRO A 30 -46.64 22.19 -20.27
CA PRO A 30 -46.82 22.39 -18.84
C PRO A 30 -45.47 22.69 -18.17
N PRO A 31 -45.47 23.57 -17.16
CA PRO A 31 -44.23 23.85 -16.42
C PRO A 31 -43.57 22.53 -16.00
N ARG A 32 -42.26 22.37 -16.25
CA ARG A 32 -41.54 21.20 -15.78
C ARG A 32 -41.73 21.11 -14.27
N ALA A 33 -42.20 19.95 -13.78
CA ALA A 33 -42.25 19.69 -12.36
C ALA A 33 -40.89 19.99 -11.72
N PRO A 34 -40.85 20.62 -10.55
CA PRO A 34 -39.59 20.84 -9.83
C PRO A 34 -38.87 19.51 -9.71
N VAL A 35 -37.59 19.46 -10.15
CA VAL A 35 -36.74 18.27 -9.94
C VAL A 35 -36.69 18.05 -8.44
N ALA A 36 -37.21 16.95 -7.97
CA ALA A 36 -37.13 16.60 -6.55
C ALA A 36 -35.62 16.55 -6.22
N TYR A 37 -35.17 17.47 -5.39
CA TYR A 37 -33.82 17.41 -4.81
C TYR A 37 -33.80 16.18 -3.89
N ILE A 38 -33.20 15.11 -4.35
CA ILE A 38 -32.84 13.97 -3.49
C ILE A 38 -31.58 14.42 -2.74
N PRO A 39 -31.63 14.63 -1.42
CA PRO A 39 -30.44 14.96 -0.67
C PRO A 39 -29.42 13.85 -0.92
N ALA A 40 -28.21 14.22 -1.31
CA ALA A 40 -27.10 13.27 -1.34
C ALA A 40 -27.02 12.64 0.05
N GLY A 41 -27.01 11.31 0.12
CA GLY A 41 -26.81 10.61 1.38
C GLY A 41 -25.57 11.16 2.09
N PRO A 42 -25.46 10.98 3.42
CA PRO A 42 -24.31 11.47 4.15
C PRO A 42 -23.02 10.94 3.49
N ALA A 43 -22.12 11.85 3.11
CA ALA A 43 -20.83 11.49 2.58
C ALA A 43 -20.08 10.67 3.63
N PHE A 44 -19.34 9.61 3.19
CA PHE A 44 -18.52 8.82 4.11
C PHE A 44 -17.51 9.72 4.80
N SER A 45 -17.37 9.60 6.13
CA SER A 45 -16.38 10.33 6.91
C SER A 45 -15.22 9.42 7.31
N TRP A 46 -14.01 9.84 7.00
CA TRP A 46 -12.79 9.15 7.43
C TRP A 46 -12.40 9.47 8.88
N THR A 47 -13.06 10.43 9.54
CA THR A 47 -12.79 10.77 10.94
C THR A 47 -13.24 9.63 11.86
N GLY A 48 -12.36 9.25 12.76
CA GLY A 48 -12.63 8.22 13.78
C GLY A 48 -11.39 7.43 14.12
N VAL A 49 -11.50 6.64 15.17
CA VAL A 49 -10.51 5.64 15.57
C VAL A 49 -10.84 4.33 14.89
N TYR A 50 -9.83 3.56 14.54
CA TYR A 50 -10.00 2.25 13.92
C TYR A 50 -8.99 1.24 14.46
N VAL A 51 -9.40 -0.01 14.41
CA VAL A 51 -8.54 -1.17 14.65
C VAL A 51 -8.61 -2.09 13.44
N GLY A 52 -7.52 -2.78 13.14
CA GLY A 52 -7.48 -3.64 11.96
C GLY A 52 -6.52 -4.79 12.08
N VAL A 53 -6.60 -5.65 11.09
CA VAL A 53 -5.66 -6.74 10.86
C VAL A 53 -5.04 -6.56 9.48
N ASN A 54 -3.79 -6.94 9.35
CA ASN A 54 -3.07 -6.88 8.10
C ASN A 54 -2.30 -8.18 7.86
N THR A 55 -2.01 -8.46 6.61
CA THR A 55 -1.12 -9.53 6.17
C THR A 55 -0.38 -9.09 4.91
N GLY A 56 0.80 -9.63 4.70
CA GLY A 56 1.62 -9.22 3.57
C GLY A 56 2.87 -10.05 3.39
N TYR A 57 3.74 -9.50 2.58
CA TYR A 57 5.04 -10.07 2.30
C TYR A 57 6.10 -8.98 2.38
N ALA A 58 7.18 -9.31 3.08
CA ALA A 58 8.33 -8.46 3.26
C ALA A 58 9.51 -9.01 2.47
N PHE A 59 10.28 -8.12 1.87
CA PHE A 59 11.50 -8.44 1.12
C PHE A 59 12.47 -7.26 1.24
N GLY A 60 13.75 -7.56 1.28
CA GLY A 60 14.76 -6.53 1.47
C GLY A 60 16.16 -7.10 1.36
N GLN A 61 17.11 -6.34 1.85
CA GLN A 61 18.52 -6.72 1.82
C GLN A 61 19.15 -6.54 3.20
N SER A 62 20.14 -7.37 3.46
CA SER A 62 20.99 -7.25 4.64
C SER A 62 22.44 -7.21 4.19
N ASP A 63 23.23 -6.28 4.71
CA ASP A 63 24.67 -6.26 4.57
C ASP A 63 25.36 -6.13 5.92
N TRP A 64 26.48 -6.81 6.04
CA TRP A 64 27.29 -6.74 7.25
C TRP A 64 28.64 -6.12 6.89
N THR A 65 29.01 -5.08 7.60
CA THR A 65 30.28 -4.39 7.43
C THR A 65 31.10 -4.50 8.71
N SER A 66 32.37 -4.88 8.58
CA SER A 66 33.35 -4.96 9.67
C SER A 66 34.69 -4.38 9.21
N PRO A 67 35.63 -4.09 10.15
CA PRO A 67 36.96 -3.62 9.78
C PRO A 67 37.79 -4.56 8.87
N ILE A 68 37.40 -5.84 8.78
CA ILE A 68 38.09 -6.85 7.98
C ILE A 68 37.38 -7.16 6.66
N GLY A 69 36.22 -6.55 6.37
CA GLY A 69 35.53 -6.73 5.12
C GLY A 69 34.02 -6.51 5.20
N THR A 70 33.34 -6.75 4.10
CA THR A 70 31.87 -6.71 4.00
C THR A 70 31.34 -8.01 3.41
N THR A 71 30.14 -8.44 3.83
CA THR A 71 29.46 -9.60 3.23
C THR A 71 28.94 -9.30 1.83
N GLY A 72 28.76 -7.99 1.48
CA GLY A 72 27.89 -7.59 0.39
C GLY A 72 26.42 -7.82 0.72
N ASN A 73 25.53 -7.33 -0.12
CA ASN A 73 24.11 -7.43 0.05
C ASN A 73 23.63 -8.87 -0.23
N PHE A 74 22.79 -9.38 0.65
CA PHE A 74 22.05 -10.63 0.43
C PHE A 74 20.57 -10.45 0.73
N ASP A 75 19.74 -11.13 -0.06
CA ASP A 75 18.31 -10.97 0.00
C ASP A 75 17.71 -11.64 1.24
N VAL A 76 16.74 -10.95 1.84
CA VAL A 76 15.92 -11.46 2.94
C VAL A 76 14.45 -11.33 2.53
N SER A 77 13.63 -12.32 2.90
CA SER A 77 12.20 -12.23 2.63
C SER A 77 11.37 -13.12 3.54
N GLY A 78 10.08 -12.82 3.66
CA GLY A 78 9.16 -13.61 4.47
C GLY A 78 7.73 -13.08 4.45
N ALA A 79 6.81 -13.92 4.90
CA ALA A 79 5.43 -13.54 5.12
C ALA A 79 5.28 -12.79 6.45
N MET A 80 4.28 -11.92 6.53
CA MET A 80 3.96 -11.15 7.72
C MET A 80 2.45 -11.10 7.96
N ALA A 81 2.06 -10.94 9.22
CA ALA A 81 0.68 -10.69 9.63
C ALA A 81 0.68 -9.95 10.96
N GLY A 82 -0.28 -9.05 11.16
CA GLY A 82 -0.30 -8.24 12.35
C GLY A 82 -1.58 -7.48 12.60
N PHE A 83 -1.48 -6.57 13.55
CA PHE A 83 -2.56 -5.69 13.97
C PHE A 83 -2.21 -4.23 13.73
N THR A 84 -3.24 -3.47 13.42
CA THR A 84 -3.18 -2.02 13.21
C THR A 84 -4.12 -1.33 14.19
N LEU A 85 -3.68 -0.23 14.76
CA LEU A 85 -4.49 0.72 15.52
C LEU A 85 -4.20 2.11 14.99
N GLY A 86 -5.24 2.89 14.71
CA GLY A 86 -5.05 4.24 14.21
C GLY A 86 -6.23 5.15 14.44
N GLY A 87 -6.04 6.42 14.07
CA GLY A 87 -7.08 7.41 14.10
C GLY A 87 -6.85 8.45 13.01
N ASN A 88 -7.94 8.85 12.38
CA ASN A 88 -7.95 9.85 11.32
C ASN A 88 -8.81 11.06 11.71
N TYR A 89 -8.45 12.20 11.17
CA TYR A 89 -9.25 13.41 11.20
C TYR A 89 -9.35 13.99 9.80
N GLN A 90 -10.57 14.17 9.32
CA GLN A 90 -10.86 14.65 7.96
C GLN A 90 -11.22 16.14 7.99
N ILE A 91 -10.57 16.91 7.11
CA ILE A 91 -10.80 18.34 6.90
C ILE A 91 -11.13 18.53 5.42
N GLY A 92 -12.42 18.62 5.10
CA GLY A 92 -12.86 18.62 3.70
C GLY A 92 -12.47 17.32 2.98
N GLN A 93 -11.59 17.41 1.99
CA GLN A 93 -11.07 16.25 1.26
C GLN A 93 -9.72 15.77 1.79
N PHE A 94 -9.10 16.46 2.73
CA PHE A 94 -7.83 16.07 3.32
C PHE A 94 -8.05 15.25 4.58
N VAL A 95 -7.26 14.20 4.73
CA VAL A 95 -7.27 13.33 5.91
C VAL A 95 -5.87 13.33 6.49
N VAL A 96 -5.79 13.59 7.79
CA VAL A 96 -4.55 13.44 8.56
C VAL A 96 -4.79 12.47 9.70
N GLY A 97 -3.77 11.73 10.09
CA GLY A 97 -3.92 10.73 11.15
C GLY A 97 -2.61 10.20 11.67
N ALA A 98 -2.75 9.30 12.62
CA ALA A 98 -1.65 8.52 13.15
C ALA A 98 -2.03 7.04 13.16
N GLU A 99 -1.07 6.17 12.91
CA GLU A 99 -1.25 4.73 12.87
C GLU A 99 -0.07 4.05 13.54
N THR A 100 -0.33 3.00 14.30
CA THR A 100 0.68 2.11 14.86
C THR A 100 0.35 0.69 14.48
N ASP A 101 1.38 -0.09 14.16
CA ASP A 101 1.26 -1.49 13.80
C ASP A 101 2.22 -2.32 14.64
N ILE A 102 1.84 -3.57 14.83
CA ILE A 102 2.73 -4.64 15.26
C ILE A 102 2.49 -5.87 14.37
N ASP A 103 3.52 -6.29 13.67
CA ASP A 103 3.48 -7.37 12.71
C ASP A 103 4.46 -8.47 13.11
N TRP A 104 3.97 -9.69 13.19
CA TRP A 104 4.81 -10.89 13.28
C TRP A 104 5.20 -11.29 11.87
N GLN A 105 6.47 -11.58 11.70
CA GLN A 105 7.03 -11.92 10.41
C GLN A 105 8.02 -13.09 10.50
N ASN A 106 8.22 -13.76 9.38
CA ASN A 106 9.21 -14.81 9.24
C ASN A 106 10.22 -14.46 8.14
N VAL A 107 10.79 -13.25 8.26
CA VAL A 107 11.78 -12.76 7.30
C VAL A 107 13.11 -13.40 7.61
N ARG A 108 13.70 -14.03 6.59
CA ARG A 108 14.99 -14.73 6.69
C ARG A 108 15.78 -14.57 5.40
N GLY A 109 17.09 -14.51 5.55
CA GLY A 109 18.04 -14.59 4.46
C GLY A 109 19.36 -15.15 4.96
N SER A 110 20.08 -15.80 4.08
CA SER A 110 21.40 -16.34 4.39
C SER A 110 22.30 -16.28 3.16
N GLN A 111 23.58 -16.05 3.41
CA GLN A 111 24.62 -16.15 2.40
C GLN A 111 25.66 -17.17 2.84
N VAL A 112 26.05 -18.04 1.91
CA VAL A 112 27.09 -19.06 2.13
C VAL A 112 28.28 -18.74 1.22
N GLY A 113 29.47 -18.73 1.76
CA GLY A 113 30.70 -18.54 0.98
C GLY A 113 31.67 -17.51 1.54
N GLY A 114 32.74 -17.24 0.83
CA GLY A 114 33.93 -16.51 1.25
C GLY A 114 33.81 -15.05 1.69
N ASN A 115 32.60 -14.50 1.67
CA ASN A 115 32.33 -13.14 2.16
C ASN A 115 31.86 -13.10 3.64
N CYS A 116 31.59 -14.26 4.24
CA CYS A 116 31.31 -14.33 5.68
C CYS A 116 32.63 -14.50 6.42
N PHE A 117 33.00 -13.52 7.15
CA PHE A 117 34.25 -13.19 7.89
C PHE A 117 35.03 -14.30 8.64
N THR A 118 35.02 -15.54 8.21
CA THR A 118 35.83 -16.57 8.84
C THR A 118 37.08 -16.86 8.03
N GLY A 119 38.23 -16.58 8.55
CA GLY A 119 39.53 -16.82 7.92
C GLY A 119 39.90 -18.29 7.69
N ALA A 120 38.98 -19.25 7.87
CA ALA A 120 39.31 -20.68 7.89
C ALA A 120 38.32 -21.58 7.13
N GLY A 121 37.45 -21.07 6.25
CA GLY A 121 36.54 -21.91 5.45
C GLY A 121 35.22 -21.24 5.06
N PRO A 122 34.35 -21.94 4.35
CA PRO A 122 33.04 -21.42 3.96
C PRO A 122 32.15 -21.28 5.21
N ALA A 123 31.97 -20.05 5.69
CA ALA A 123 31.03 -19.72 6.75
C ALA A 123 29.69 -19.29 6.14
N SER A 124 28.63 -19.42 6.90
CA SER A 124 27.31 -18.88 6.55
C SER A 124 26.91 -17.73 7.46
N CYS A 125 26.51 -16.62 6.86
CA CYS A 125 25.89 -15.49 7.56
C CYS A 125 24.39 -15.56 7.35
N ALA A 126 23.62 -15.41 8.41
CA ALA A 126 22.17 -15.40 8.32
C ALA A 126 21.59 -14.23 9.11
N SER A 127 20.62 -13.56 8.52
CA SER A 127 19.81 -12.51 9.17
C SER A 127 18.36 -12.94 9.25
N SER A 128 17.69 -12.62 10.34
CA SER A 128 16.26 -12.86 10.46
C SER A 128 15.57 -11.79 11.29
N SER A 129 14.30 -11.54 10.98
CA SER A 129 13.42 -10.70 11.77
C SER A 129 12.11 -11.44 12.05
N ASN A 130 11.70 -11.44 13.31
CA ASN A 130 10.51 -12.16 13.74
C ASN A 130 9.31 -11.25 13.98
N TRP A 131 9.55 -9.97 14.20
CA TRP A 131 8.49 -8.98 14.37
C TRP A 131 9.02 -7.57 14.04
N VAL A 132 8.12 -6.74 13.56
CA VAL A 132 8.35 -5.32 13.32
C VAL A 132 7.18 -4.54 13.85
N GLY A 133 7.43 -3.38 14.42
CA GLY A 133 6.42 -2.43 14.83
C GLY A 133 6.70 -1.07 14.22
N THR A 134 5.64 -0.29 14.00
CA THR A 134 5.76 1.06 13.45
C THR A 134 4.87 2.04 14.21
N LEU A 135 5.30 3.30 14.25
CA LEU A 135 4.49 4.44 14.68
C LEU A 135 4.63 5.52 13.62
N ARG A 136 3.54 5.85 12.92
CA ARG A 136 3.56 6.66 11.72
C ARG A 136 2.49 7.75 11.75
N ALA A 137 2.81 8.90 11.21
CA ALA A 137 1.82 9.86 10.76
C ALA A 137 1.34 9.48 9.35
N ARG A 138 0.09 9.78 9.03
CA ARG A 138 -0.46 9.61 7.68
C ARG A 138 -1.16 10.88 7.22
N ALA A 139 -1.06 11.18 5.94
CA ALA A 139 -1.74 12.29 5.29
C ALA A 139 -2.24 11.84 3.91
N GLY A 140 -3.48 12.17 3.57
CA GLY A 140 -4.09 11.70 2.35
C GLY A 140 -5.19 12.59 1.81
N TYR A 141 -5.68 12.20 0.65
CA TYR A 141 -6.79 12.82 -0.05
C TYR A 141 -7.93 11.82 -0.19
N ALA A 142 -9.10 12.20 0.32
CA ALA A 142 -10.30 11.41 0.28
C ALA A 142 -11.18 11.84 -0.89
N ALA A 143 -11.41 10.91 -1.81
CA ALA A 143 -12.39 11.02 -2.87
C ALA A 143 -13.57 10.11 -2.50
N ASP A 144 -14.52 10.67 -1.74
CA ASP A 144 -15.66 9.95 -1.16
C ASP A 144 -15.20 8.70 -0.35
N ARG A 145 -15.41 7.52 -0.87
CA ARG A 145 -15.10 6.24 -0.21
C ARG A 145 -13.69 5.71 -0.51
N VAL A 146 -12.87 6.46 -1.22
CA VAL A 146 -11.48 6.11 -1.54
C VAL A 146 -10.53 7.12 -0.92
N LEU A 147 -9.57 6.65 -0.14
CA LEU A 147 -8.50 7.45 0.45
C LEU A 147 -7.16 7.02 -0.15
N ILE A 148 -6.45 7.95 -0.77
CA ILE A 148 -5.05 7.77 -1.19
C ILE A 148 -4.19 8.51 -0.18
N TYR A 149 -3.19 7.86 0.39
CA TYR A 149 -2.40 8.46 1.45
C TYR A 149 -0.91 8.12 1.37
N ALA A 150 -0.10 8.99 1.92
CA ALA A 150 1.29 8.75 2.26
C ALA A 150 1.42 8.64 3.78
N THR A 151 2.43 7.92 4.24
CA THR A 151 2.70 7.69 5.65
C THR A 151 4.19 7.68 5.91
N GLY A 152 4.59 8.05 7.13
CA GLY A 152 5.99 8.02 7.54
C GLY A 152 6.15 8.19 9.04
N GLY A 153 7.23 7.62 9.57
CA GLY A 153 7.47 7.65 11.01
C GLY A 153 8.62 6.78 11.46
N GLY A 154 8.57 6.36 12.71
CA GLY A 154 9.53 5.44 13.31
C GLY A 154 9.13 3.97 13.10
N ALA A 155 10.15 3.13 12.97
CA ALA A 155 10.02 1.69 12.95
C ALA A 155 10.94 1.08 14.02
N TYR A 156 10.57 -0.09 14.55
CA TYR A 156 11.39 -0.86 15.46
C TYR A 156 11.19 -2.35 15.15
N ALA A 157 12.30 -3.08 15.06
CA ALA A 157 12.29 -4.48 14.69
C ALA A 157 13.24 -5.30 15.54
N ASN A 158 12.92 -6.58 15.74
CA ASN A 158 13.86 -7.53 16.31
C ASN A 158 14.73 -8.13 15.20
N ILE A 159 15.91 -7.61 15.04
CA ILE A 159 16.89 -8.09 14.06
C ILE A 159 17.84 -9.06 14.75
N ARG A 160 17.98 -10.23 14.17
CA ARG A 160 18.85 -11.29 14.66
C ARG A 160 19.87 -11.65 13.60
N ALA A 161 21.09 -11.78 14.02
CA ALA A 161 22.23 -12.18 13.19
C ALA A 161 22.84 -13.47 13.75
N SER A 162 23.28 -14.35 12.87
CA SER A 162 23.97 -15.60 13.21
C SER A 162 25.09 -15.88 12.24
N LEU A 163 26.22 -16.30 12.76
CA LEU A 163 27.37 -16.75 12.00
C LEU A 163 27.55 -18.26 12.24
N ASP A 164 27.43 -19.09 11.21
CA ASP A 164 27.47 -20.57 11.27
C ASP A 164 26.54 -21.16 12.35
N ALA A 165 27.05 -22.07 13.16
CA ALA A 165 26.32 -22.74 14.24
C ALA A 165 26.30 -21.95 15.55
N LEU A 166 26.76 -20.70 15.55
CA LEU A 166 26.75 -19.86 16.74
C LEU A 166 25.31 -19.43 17.13
N PRO A 167 25.05 -19.20 18.40
CA PRO A 167 23.73 -18.74 18.84
C PRO A 167 23.42 -17.36 18.22
N TRP A 168 22.13 -17.18 17.87
CA TRP A 168 21.63 -15.91 17.35
C TRP A 168 21.84 -14.78 18.37
N SER A 169 22.45 -13.68 17.91
CA SER A 169 22.45 -12.41 18.62
C SER A 169 21.36 -11.53 18.02
N GLY A 170 20.55 -10.93 18.86
CA GLY A 170 19.49 -10.05 18.38
C GLY A 170 19.17 -8.97 19.38
N ASN A 171 18.97 -7.76 18.88
CA ASN A 171 18.50 -6.61 19.62
C ASN A 171 17.24 -6.04 18.93
N THR A 172 16.52 -5.21 19.69
CA THR A 172 15.50 -4.36 19.07
C THR A 172 16.20 -3.13 18.53
N GLU A 173 16.10 -2.96 17.22
CA GLU A 173 16.73 -1.84 16.52
C GLU A 173 15.65 -0.83 16.12
N LEU A 174 16.04 0.44 16.18
CA LEU A 174 15.19 1.56 15.77
C LEU A 174 15.55 1.96 14.33
N GLY A 175 14.54 2.31 13.57
CA GLY A 175 14.67 2.78 12.19
C GLY A 175 13.60 3.78 11.84
N TRP A 176 13.57 4.14 10.58
CA TRP A 176 12.51 4.97 10.02
C TRP A 176 11.73 4.19 8.96
N THR A 177 10.50 4.61 8.72
CA THR A 177 9.65 4.02 7.69
C THR A 177 8.90 5.09 6.92
N ALA A 178 8.71 4.85 5.64
CA ALA A 178 7.89 5.68 4.78
C ALA A 178 7.13 4.80 3.78
N GLY A 179 5.98 5.27 3.35
CA GLY A 179 5.18 4.50 2.41
C GLY A 179 3.96 5.23 1.90
N ALA A 180 3.17 4.49 1.14
CA ALA A 180 1.91 4.99 0.57
C ALA A 180 0.91 3.85 0.43
N GLY A 181 -0.37 4.20 0.40
CA GLY A 181 -1.43 3.22 0.27
C GLY A 181 -2.72 3.79 -0.28
N VAL A 182 -3.61 2.87 -0.57
CA VAL A 182 -5.00 3.16 -0.94
C VAL A 182 -5.91 2.40 0.00
N GLU A 183 -6.90 3.09 0.56
CA GLU A 183 -7.90 2.52 1.45
C GLU A 183 -9.30 2.80 0.88
N VAL A 184 -10.17 1.80 0.89
CA VAL A 184 -11.53 1.87 0.35
C VAL A 184 -12.52 1.54 1.45
N ALA A 185 -13.49 2.41 1.68
CA ALA A 185 -14.59 2.16 2.59
C ALA A 185 -15.64 1.25 1.94
N MET A 186 -15.69 0.01 2.39
CA MET A 186 -16.66 -1.00 1.94
C MET A 186 -18.05 -0.74 2.52
N THR A 187 -18.08 -0.36 3.78
CA THR A 187 -19.28 0.06 4.51
C THR A 187 -18.97 1.32 5.33
N ASP A 188 -19.87 1.77 6.16
CA ASP A 188 -19.64 2.94 7.02
C ASP A 188 -18.63 2.67 8.14
N ASN A 189 -18.39 1.40 8.48
CA ASN A 189 -17.47 0.98 9.52
C ASN A 189 -16.30 0.13 9.03
N TRP A 190 -16.41 -0.54 7.89
CA TRP A 190 -15.37 -1.43 7.38
C TRP A 190 -14.63 -0.81 6.20
N THR A 191 -13.30 -0.81 6.30
CA THR A 191 -12.42 -0.40 5.21
C THR A 191 -11.44 -1.51 4.85
N ALA A 192 -11.00 -1.52 3.61
CA ALA A 192 -9.90 -2.39 3.14
C ALA A 192 -8.78 -1.52 2.60
N LYS A 193 -7.53 -1.85 2.91
CA LYS A 193 -6.34 -1.12 2.46
C LYS A 193 -5.32 -2.03 1.79
N ILE A 194 -4.60 -1.44 0.83
CA ILE A 194 -3.34 -1.98 0.31
C ILE A 194 -2.29 -0.90 0.53
N GLU A 195 -1.14 -1.29 1.06
CA GLU A 195 -0.08 -0.38 1.45
C GLU A 195 1.29 -0.94 1.06
N TYR A 196 2.16 -0.06 0.59
CA TYR A 196 3.58 -0.32 0.47
C TYR A 196 4.32 0.50 1.53
N LEU A 197 5.22 -0.15 2.27
CA LEU A 197 6.11 0.48 3.24
C LEU A 197 7.55 0.11 2.93
N PHE A 198 8.42 1.08 3.07
CA PHE A 198 9.86 0.90 3.16
C PHE A 198 10.30 1.20 4.58
N ALA A 199 11.13 0.36 5.16
CA ALA A 199 11.73 0.56 6.47
C ALA A 199 13.25 0.35 6.39
N ASP A 200 14.00 1.20 7.07
CA ASP A 200 15.46 1.17 7.10
C ASP A 200 15.94 1.18 8.55
N PHE A 201 16.70 0.16 8.89
CA PHE A 201 17.28 -0.07 10.22
C PHE A 201 18.80 -0.06 10.09
N GLN A 202 19.40 1.03 10.55
CA GLN A 202 20.86 1.23 10.45
C GLN A 202 21.53 1.02 11.80
N GLY A 203 22.69 0.34 11.79
CA GLY A 203 23.56 0.30 12.94
C GLY A 203 23.26 -0.80 13.96
N ALA A 204 22.54 -1.85 13.58
CA ALA A 204 22.44 -3.04 14.40
C ALA A 204 23.87 -3.56 14.67
N SER A 205 24.29 -3.62 15.93
CA SER A 205 25.62 -4.10 16.29
C SER A 205 25.59 -5.57 16.68
N CYS A 206 26.38 -6.38 15.99
CA CYS A 206 26.62 -7.74 16.43
C CYS A 206 27.64 -7.74 17.59
N GLY A 207 27.19 -8.14 18.80
CA GLY A 207 28.04 -8.15 20.01
C GLY A 207 29.20 -9.15 19.89
N VAL A 208 30.34 -8.79 20.51
CA VAL A 208 31.60 -9.55 20.49
C VAL A 208 31.45 -11.03 20.88
N ALA A 209 30.47 -11.34 21.76
CA ALA A 209 30.24 -12.71 22.21
C ALA A 209 29.62 -13.64 21.17
N ASN A 210 28.94 -13.09 20.15
CA ASN A 210 28.11 -13.83 19.22
C ASN A 210 28.57 -13.73 17.75
N CYS A 211 29.49 -12.82 17.44
CA CYS A 211 30.12 -12.67 16.13
C CYS A 211 31.63 -12.91 16.15
N LEU A 212 32.09 -13.87 16.97
CA LEU A 212 33.46 -14.37 17.04
C LEU A 212 34.53 -13.27 16.88
N ALA A 213 34.77 -12.48 17.96
CA ALA A 213 35.88 -11.53 18.05
C ALA A 213 35.97 -10.47 16.95
N LEU A 214 34.90 -10.19 16.22
CA LEU A 214 34.80 -9.02 15.36
C LEU A 214 34.31 -7.83 16.18
N PRO A 215 35.20 -6.90 16.58
CA PRO A 215 34.86 -5.92 17.61
C PRO A 215 33.81 -4.90 17.22
N THR A 216 33.37 -4.84 15.98
CA THR A 216 32.35 -3.86 15.52
C THR A 216 31.80 -4.25 14.15
N ALA A 217 31.08 -5.37 14.03
CA ALA A 217 30.29 -5.60 12.82
C ALA A 217 28.99 -4.78 12.91
N THR A 218 28.79 -3.90 11.95
CA THR A 218 27.54 -3.17 11.77
C THR A 218 26.68 -3.94 10.76
N VAL A 219 25.44 -4.21 11.13
CA VAL A 219 24.43 -4.83 10.24
C VAL A 219 23.47 -3.73 9.80
N ASN A 220 23.39 -3.51 8.52
CA ASN A 220 22.37 -2.69 7.90
C ASN A 220 21.28 -3.62 7.39
N PHE A 221 20.05 -3.24 7.61
CA PHE A 221 18.88 -4.03 7.23
C PHE A 221 17.80 -3.10 6.67
N ASP A 222 17.49 -3.28 5.41
CA ASP A 222 16.38 -2.59 4.76
C ASP A 222 15.28 -3.58 4.39
N GLU A 223 14.04 -3.14 4.50
CA GLU A 223 12.87 -3.97 4.29
C GLU A 223 11.79 -3.20 3.54
N SER A 224 11.32 -3.78 2.45
CA SER A 224 10.15 -3.36 1.69
C SER A 224 9.00 -4.29 1.99
N MET A 225 7.85 -3.75 2.35
CA MET A 225 6.66 -4.51 2.73
C MET A 225 5.50 -4.15 1.81
N VAL A 226 4.85 -5.17 1.24
CA VAL A 226 3.55 -5.02 0.56
C VAL A 226 2.53 -5.75 1.39
N ARG A 227 1.53 -5.02 1.88
CA ARG A 227 0.53 -5.57 2.78
C ARG A 227 -0.88 -5.13 2.45
N GLY A 228 -1.84 -6.02 2.69
CA GLY A 228 -3.26 -5.76 2.65
C GLY A 228 -3.86 -5.85 4.04
N GLY A 229 -4.87 -5.03 4.33
CA GLY A 229 -5.50 -5.02 5.64
C GLY A 229 -6.98 -4.70 5.57
N ILE A 230 -7.69 -5.06 6.63
CA ILE A 230 -9.09 -4.72 6.86
C ILE A 230 -9.16 -4.03 8.21
N ASN A 231 -9.84 -2.87 8.24
CA ASN A 231 -10.01 -2.07 9.45
C ASN A 231 -11.48 -1.95 9.80
N TYR A 232 -11.77 -1.90 11.08
CA TYR A 232 -13.07 -1.52 11.64
C TYR A 232 -12.95 -0.14 12.29
N LYS A 233 -13.73 0.81 11.78
CA LYS A 233 -13.80 2.18 12.28
C LYS A 233 -15.00 2.33 13.24
N PHE A 234 -14.77 2.97 14.36
CA PHE A 234 -15.76 3.30 15.37
C PHE A 234 -16.47 4.63 15.10
#